data_0a608c82decb0ddebf02cd349cc9f11f
#
_entry.id   0a608c82decb0ddebf02cd349cc9f11f
#
_cell.length_a   1.000
_cell.length_b   1.000
_cell.length_c   1.000
_cell.angle_alpha   90.00
_cell.angle_beta   90.00
_cell.angle_gamma   90.00
#
_symmetry.space_group_name_H-M   'P 1'
#
loop_
_entity.id
_entity.type
_entity.pdbx_description
1 polymer ?
#
loop_
_entity_poly.entity_id
_entity_poly.type
_entity_poly.pdbx_seq_one_letter_code
_entity_poly.pdbx_strand_id
1 'polypeptide(L)'
;MHKQICGTLFTFLFVAASTSWAATVSGTVLNAGGEPLRGVMISAVDFAQQKSISVFSSADGHFALEDLKSQNYVIRARIIGMDDNVIEDVWAGAETAHGLRITMKPASDINAQRPGDNLFSMLKFENEKDKQNFKMFCTYCHQVGTIGFRSPEAPVDWETMILRMDGFGGLYKHTQETLVKRLLDTYSDEAMAHWPKYTPPPAPDGAVLNARITEWDIGKQHETNAHDLEIGKDGLVYVVDMDNDSLISLDPESGERITYPLPGGSHTGRANRRLGPHSIEADPDGNMWITVAIGGKIAKFDVETKEFTLVSSFPAPAERGRYPHTLRIDAKGTVWYTDAGADVYSLDPVTYEVTRYALPSADQAVGGGEGESRGRTPYGIDIAPDGKVWYTKLNGNRLGRIDPDVPGGDVKEWVPPFRGPRRLHVAPDGMIWVPGFGSGVIGRFDPNTEEWKVYPLPDSENQIPYALNVHPKTGDVWICGTGNDHIIRFNPVTEEFIYYPMPSRVTYTREIEFDDEGNVWTCNSNVPIRHAERGIGAVIKIEWQ
;
A
#
# COMPACT_ATOMS: atom_id res chain seq x y z
N MET A 1 -16.42 61.48 50.76
CA MET A 1 -17.00 60.95 49.57
C MET A 1 -15.89 60.91 48.49
N HIS A 2 -15.18 59.82 48.36
CA HIS A 2 -14.19 59.63 47.33
C HIS A 2 -14.68 58.49 46.44
N LYS A 3 -14.97 58.79 45.15
CA LYS A 3 -15.29 57.81 44.14
C LYS A 3 -13.98 57.30 43.53
N GLN A 4 -13.66 56.01 43.70
CA GLN A 4 -12.65 55.34 42.96
C GLN A 4 -13.23 54.87 41.58
N ILE A 5 -12.60 55.32 40.53
CA ILE A 5 -12.86 54.84 39.14
C ILE A 5 -11.93 53.68 38.88
N CYS A 6 -12.48 52.48 38.72
CA CYS A 6 -11.75 51.27 38.32
C CYS A 6 -11.72 51.22 36.80
N GLY A 7 -10.54 51.50 36.22
CA GLY A 7 -10.33 51.37 34.79
C GLY A 7 -9.91 49.96 34.43
N THR A 8 -10.74 49.23 33.70
CA THR A 8 -10.43 47.90 33.14
C THR A 8 -9.62 48.06 31.86
N LEU A 9 -8.35 47.66 31.91
CA LEU A 9 -7.47 47.61 30.74
C LEU A 9 -7.84 46.37 29.95
N PHE A 10 -8.41 46.54 28.77
CA PHE A 10 -8.57 45.49 27.77
C PHE A 10 -7.27 45.36 26.94
N THR A 11 -6.52 44.29 27.21
CA THR A 11 -5.36 43.93 26.37
C THR A 11 -5.87 43.18 25.14
N PHE A 12 -5.87 43.82 23.99
CA PHE A 12 -6.10 43.15 22.72
C PHE A 12 -4.84 42.34 22.38
N LEU A 13 -4.92 41.02 22.45
CA LEU A 13 -3.96 40.13 21.83
C LEU A 13 -4.19 40.18 20.29
N PHE A 14 -3.34 40.86 19.57
CA PHE A 14 -3.24 40.70 18.13
C PHE A 14 -2.59 39.33 17.83
N VAL A 15 -3.40 38.32 17.49
CA VAL A 15 -2.92 37.13 16.83
C VAL A 15 -2.58 37.56 15.41
N ALA A 16 -1.30 37.80 15.14
CA ALA A 16 -0.80 37.96 13.78
C ALA A 16 -0.99 36.61 13.07
N ALA A 17 -2.02 36.48 12.26
CA ALA A 17 -2.09 35.42 11.28
C ALA A 17 -0.89 35.63 10.34
N SER A 18 0.13 34.80 10.48
CA SER A 18 1.22 34.71 9.52
C SER A 18 0.62 34.17 8.21
N THR A 19 0.36 35.04 7.26
CA THR A 19 0.12 34.65 5.87
C THR A 19 1.39 33.96 5.38
N SER A 20 1.42 32.63 5.46
CA SER A 20 2.46 31.83 4.82
C SER A 20 2.27 32.02 3.31
N TRP A 21 3.13 32.81 2.69
CA TRP A 21 3.18 32.92 1.24
C TRP A 21 3.61 31.57 0.71
N ALA A 22 2.82 31.00 -0.19
CA ALA A 22 3.19 29.78 -0.91
C ALA A 22 4.45 30.08 -1.73
N ALA A 23 5.50 29.32 -1.46
CA ALA A 23 6.78 29.47 -2.15
C ALA A 23 6.88 28.47 -3.31
N THR A 24 7.64 28.83 -4.33
CA THR A 24 7.90 27.97 -5.50
C THR A 24 9.39 27.75 -5.67
N VAL A 25 9.78 26.50 -5.90
CA VAL A 25 11.12 26.12 -6.35
C VAL A 25 10.99 25.60 -7.77
N SER A 26 11.62 26.26 -8.74
CA SER A 26 11.55 25.88 -10.15
C SER A 26 12.92 25.83 -10.82
N GLY A 27 13.00 25.13 -11.94
CA GLY A 27 14.24 24.99 -12.67
C GLY A 27 14.14 24.10 -13.89
N THR A 28 15.31 23.66 -14.36
CA THR A 28 15.45 22.80 -15.53
C THR A 28 16.37 21.63 -15.23
N VAL A 29 15.97 20.43 -15.62
CA VAL A 29 16.78 19.22 -15.53
C VAL A 29 17.40 18.91 -16.89
N LEU A 30 18.70 18.66 -16.90
CA LEU A 30 19.50 18.41 -18.10
C LEU A 30 20.32 17.13 -17.94
N ASN A 31 20.66 16.50 -19.05
CA ASN A 31 21.69 15.45 -19.07
C ASN A 31 23.11 16.08 -19.03
N ALA A 32 24.13 15.24 -18.96
CA ALA A 32 25.52 15.69 -18.98
C ALA A 32 25.95 16.41 -20.27
N GLY A 33 25.21 16.23 -21.36
CA GLY A 33 25.41 16.93 -22.64
C GLY A 33 24.70 18.29 -22.71
N GLY A 34 23.90 18.65 -21.70
CA GLY A 34 23.15 19.90 -21.64
C GLY A 34 21.78 19.82 -22.32
N GLU A 35 21.31 18.64 -22.69
CA GLU A 35 19.99 18.43 -23.29
C GLU A 35 18.92 18.25 -22.20
N PRO A 36 17.69 18.79 -22.39
CA PRO A 36 16.60 18.63 -21.45
C PRO A 36 16.24 17.17 -21.18
N LEU A 37 15.92 16.86 -19.94
CA LEU A 37 15.44 15.53 -19.53
C LEU A 37 13.98 15.59 -19.08
N ARG A 38 13.12 14.84 -19.79
CA ARG A 38 11.71 14.64 -19.46
C ARG A 38 11.53 13.54 -18.42
N GLY A 39 10.48 13.69 -17.58
CA GLY A 39 10.01 12.63 -16.69
C GLY A 39 10.92 12.36 -15.50
N VAL A 40 11.87 13.26 -15.22
CA VAL A 40 12.65 13.19 -13.98
C VAL A 40 11.73 13.59 -12.83
N MET A 41 11.67 12.80 -11.78
CA MET A 41 10.98 13.15 -10.55
C MET A 41 11.83 14.10 -9.73
N ILE A 42 11.29 15.28 -9.38
CA ILE A 42 11.94 16.26 -8.52
C ILE A 42 11.18 16.34 -7.21
N SER A 43 11.85 16.06 -6.10
CA SER A 43 11.26 16.04 -4.76
C SER A 43 11.85 17.16 -3.90
N ALA A 44 10.99 17.96 -3.27
CA ALA A 44 11.34 18.82 -2.15
C ALA A 44 11.14 18.03 -0.87
N VAL A 45 12.25 17.72 -0.18
CA VAL A 45 12.25 16.90 1.04
C VAL A 45 12.42 17.81 2.25
N ASP A 46 11.46 17.75 3.16
CA ASP A 46 11.47 18.39 4.48
C ASP A 46 11.71 17.32 5.55
N PHE A 47 12.95 17.19 5.99
CA PHE A 47 13.30 16.23 7.03
C PHE A 47 12.72 16.59 8.41
N ALA A 48 12.48 17.88 8.70
CA ALA A 48 11.93 18.30 9.98
C ALA A 48 10.46 17.92 10.10
N GLN A 49 9.70 18.01 9.02
CA GLN A 49 8.30 17.60 8.97
C GLN A 49 8.11 16.16 8.47
N GLN A 50 9.19 15.47 8.14
CA GLN A 50 9.13 14.11 7.58
C GLN A 50 8.14 14.05 6.40
N LYS A 51 8.27 14.99 5.47
CA LYS A 51 7.38 15.15 4.30
C LYS A 51 8.20 15.37 3.04
N SER A 52 7.76 14.82 1.93
CA SER A 52 8.30 15.17 0.62
C SER A 52 7.18 15.47 -0.37
N ILE A 53 7.43 16.40 -1.28
CA ILE A 53 6.53 16.77 -2.39
C ILE A 53 7.31 16.57 -3.68
N SER A 54 6.75 15.80 -4.60
CA SER A 54 7.41 15.42 -5.85
C SER A 54 6.56 15.82 -7.07
N VAL A 55 7.22 16.33 -8.10
CA VAL A 55 6.66 16.63 -9.42
C VAL A 55 7.57 16.05 -10.50
N PHE A 56 7.15 16.10 -11.76
CA PHE A 56 7.94 15.59 -12.87
C PHE A 56 8.39 16.70 -13.81
N SER A 57 9.58 16.57 -14.39
CA SER A 57 10.03 17.48 -15.43
C SER A 57 9.27 17.25 -16.73
N SER A 58 8.88 18.35 -17.38
CA SER A 58 8.22 18.40 -18.69
C SER A 58 9.16 18.01 -19.84
N ALA A 59 8.64 18.00 -21.07
CA ALA A 59 9.41 17.61 -22.26
C ALA A 59 10.66 18.49 -22.51
N ASP A 60 10.62 19.74 -22.08
CA ASP A 60 11.74 20.70 -22.14
C ASP A 60 12.60 20.70 -20.86
N GLY A 61 12.40 19.71 -19.98
CA GLY A 61 13.13 19.54 -18.74
C GLY A 61 12.71 20.48 -17.60
N HIS A 62 11.71 21.33 -17.82
CA HIS A 62 11.26 22.29 -16.80
C HIS A 62 10.46 21.60 -15.68
N PHE A 63 10.60 22.10 -14.44
CA PHE A 63 9.81 21.68 -13.28
C PHE A 63 9.45 22.86 -12.39
N ALA A 64 8.34 22.76 -11.66
CA ALA A 64 7.93 23.68 -10.62
C ALA A 64 7.34 22.92 -9.42
N LEU A 65 7.94 23.11 -8.26
CA LEU A 65 7.45 22.67 -6.96
C LEU A 65 6.73 23.86 -6.33
N GLU A 66 5.43 23.89 -6.45
CA GLU A 66 4.57 24.96 -5.98
C GLU A 66 4.03 24.68 -4.57
N ASP A 67 3.44 25.69 -3.92
CA ASP A 67 2.81 25.60 -2.59
C ASP A 67 3.71 25.06 -1.48
N LEU A 68 4.99 25.37 -1.56
CA LEU A 68 5.94 25.03 -0.51
C LEU A 68 5.84 26.05 0.66
N LYS A 69 6.09 25.57 1.88
CA LYS A 69 6.29 26.48 3.03
C LYS A 69 7.61 27.22 2.86
N SER A 70 7.70 28.47 3.36
CA SER A 70 8.93 29.26 3.32
C SER A 70 9.97 28.71 4.28
N GLN A 71 10.88 27.86 3.79
CA GLN A 71 11.94 27.20 4.56
C GLN A 71 13.01 26.57 3.63
N ASN A 72 14.04 25.97 4.20
CA ASN A 72 15.02 25.18 3.46
C ASN A 72 14.51 23.76 3.17
N TYR A 73 14.78 23.32 1.94
CA TYR A 73 14.52 21.96 1.48
C TYR A 73 15.78 21.30 0.94
N VAL A 74 15.78 19.97 0.97
CA VAL A 74 16.67 19.17 0.12
C VAL A 74 15.92 18.87 -1.18
N ILE A 75 16.49 19.28 -2.31
CA ILE A 75 15.93 19.00 -3.64
C ILE A 75 16.62 17.77 -4.20
N ARG A 76 15.84 16.72 -4.46
CA ARG A 76 16.33 15.48 -5.07
C ARG A 76 15.71 15.31 -6.46
N ALA A 77 16.56 15.10 -7.47
CA ALA A 77 16.14 14.70 -8.81
C ALA A 77 16.47 13.21 -9.03
N ARG A 78 15.49 12.45 -9.50
CA ARG A 78 15.57 10.98 -9.65
C ARG A 78 14.89 10.51 -10.93
N ILE A 79 15.58 9.63 -11.66
CA ILE A 79 15.02 8.82 -12.74
C ILE A 79 15.86 7.54 -12.87
N ILE A 80 15.24 6.41 -13.21
CA ILE A 80 15.98 5.15 -13.44
C ILE A 80 16.94 5.34 -14.63
N GLY A 81 18.17 4.90 -14.47
CA GLY A 81 19.24 5.04 -15.46
C GLY A 81 20.20 6.20 -15.20
N MET A 82 19.88 7.07 -14.24
CA MET A 82 20.72 8.19 -13.81
C MET A 82 21.01 8.09 -12.30
N ASP A 83 22.16 8.61 -11.87
CA ASP A 83 22.41 8.81 -10.45
C ASP A 83 21.50 9.90 -9.90
N ASP A 84 21.00 9.71 -8.68
CA ASP A 84 20.23 10.76 -8.01
C ASP A 84 21.09 12.02 -7.87
N ASN A 85 20.52 13.17 -8.19
CA ASN A 85 21.13 14.47 -7.92
C ASN A 85 20.45 15.09 -6.70
N VAL A 86 21.25 15.48 -5.70
CA VAL A 86 20.76 16.05 -4.44
C VAL A 86 21.39 17.43 -4.25
N ILE A 87 20.57 18.43 -3.99
CA ILE A 87 20.95 19.80 -3.67
C ILE A 87 20.43 20.09 -2.27
N GLU A 88 21.34 20.34 -1.35
CA GLU A 88 21.02 20.67 0.05
C GLU A 88 20.74 22.18 0.20
N ASP A 89 20.04 22.55 1.28
CA ASP A 89 19.80 23.93 1.71
C ASP A 89 19.18 24.88 0.66
N VAL A 90 18.26 24.37 -0.16
CA VAL A 90 17.51 25.20 -1.12
C VAL A 90 16.42 25.95 -0.37
N TRP A 91 16.59 27.28 -0.26
CA TRP A 91 15.59 28.15 0.37
C TRP A 91 14.38 28.35 -0.56
N ALA A 92 13.19 27.98 -0.09
CA ALA A 92 11.93 28.34 -0.72
C ALA A 92 11.33 29.58 -0.01
N GLY A 93 11.19 30.69 -0.69
CA GLY A 93 10.69 31.95 -0.13
C GLY A 93 10.19 32.91 -1.21
N ALA A 94 9.69 34.10 -0.85
CA ALA A 94 9.08 35.04 -1.78
C ALA A 94 10.01 35.61 -2.89
N GLU A 95 11.34 35.58 -2.67
CA GLU A 95 12.36 36.04 -3.67
C GLU A 95 13.15 34.86 -4.26
N THR A 96 12.64 33.83 -4.52
CA THR A 96 12.97 32.44 -4.48
C THR A 96 13.92 31.87 -5.50
N ALA A 97 14.29 30.62 -5.27
CA ALA A 97 15.05 29.70 -6.12
C ALA A 97 14.36 29.42 -7.48
N HIS A 98 14.26 30.47 -8.32
CA HIS A 98 13.91 30.33 -9.72
C HIS A 98 15.15 30.04 -10.54
N GLY A 99 15.05 29.12 -11.49
CA GLY A 99 16.11 28.79 -12.42
C GLY A 99 17.18 27.85 -11.87
N LEU A 100 16.83 26.95 -10.93
CA LEU A 100 17.71 25.85 -10.57
C LEU A 100 18.08 25.06 -11.83
N ARG A 101 19.37 24.74 -11.95
CA ARG A 101 19.88 23.93 -13.06
C ARG A 101 20.41 22.61 -12.50
N ILE A 102 19.67 21.54 -12.74
CA ILE A 102 20.02 20.21 -12.25
C ILE A 102 20.62 19.42 -13.41
N THR A 103 21.86 18.93 -13.25
CA THR A 103 22.50 18.10 -14.27
C THR A 103 22.56 16.66 -13.79
N MET A 104 21.86 15.76 -14.49
CA MET A 104 21.85 14.34 -14.21
C MET A 104 23.02 13.63 -14.88
N LYS A 105 23.60 12.65 -14.22
CA LYS A 105 24.67 11.79 -14.76
C LYS A 105 24.15 10.38 -14.95
N PRO A 106 24.65 9.65 -15.97
CA PRO A 106 24.34 8.23 -16.10
C PRO A 106 24.64 7.46 -14.80
N ALA A 107 23.80 6.48 -14.49
CA ALA A 107 23.93 5.70 -13.28
C ALA A 107 25.33 5.06 -13.17
N SER A 108 25.98 5.29 -12.06
CA SER A 108 27.28 4.69 -11.72
C SER A 108 27.17 3.19 -11.50
N ASP A 109 26.04 2.74 -10.90
CA ASP A 109 25.62 1.34 -10.80
C ASP A 109 24.17 1.19 -11.20
N ILE A 110 23.94 0.84 -12.47
CA ILE A 110 22.60 0.63 -13.00
C ILE A 110 21.92 -0.61 -12.40
N ASN A 111 22.67 -1.61 -11.95
CA ASN A 111 22.12 -2.82 -11.36
C ASN A 111 21.50 -2.55 -9.98
N ALA A 112 22.04 -1.58 -9.22
CA ALA A 112 21.46 -1.16 -7.95
C ALA A 112 20.06 -0.51 -8.12
N GLN A 113 19.70 -0.08 -9.33
CA GLN A 113 18.43 0.56 -9.63
C GLN A 113 17.37 -0.39 -10.18
N ARG A 114 17.67 -1.68 -10.34
CA ARG A 114 16.70 -2.68 -10.82
C ARG A 114 15.49 -2.76 -9.88
N PRO A 115 14.26 -2.58 -10.36
CA PRO A 115 13.06 -2.78 -9.56
C PRO A 115 12.79 -4.26 -9.28
N GLY A 116 11.89 -4.53 -8.35
CA GLY A 116 11.60 -5.88 -7.89
C GLY A 116 11.09 -6.83 -8.98
N ASP A 117 10.29 -6.35 -9.91
CA ASP A 117 9.82 -7.14 -11.07
C ASP A 117 10.97 -7.55 -12.00
N ASN A 118 11.91 -6.65 -12.24
CA ASN A 118 13.10 -6.99 -13.01
C ASN A 118 13.98 -8.01 -12.29
N LEU A 119 14.16 -7.89 -10.98
CA LEU A 119 14.88 -8.88 -10.17
C LEU A 119 14.16 -10.23 -10.14
N PHE A 120 12.83 -10.19 -10.08
CA PHE A 120 12.02 -11.40 -10.20
C PHE A 120 12.21 -12.10 -11.57
N SER A 121 12.34 -11.32 -12.65
CA SER A 121 12.56 -11.87 -13.99
C SER A 121 13.87 -12.64 -14.17
N MET A 122 14.85 -12.45 -13.28
CA MET A 122 16.11 -13.20 -13.27
C MET A 122 15.94 -14.62 -12.73
N LEU A 123 14.86 -14.90 -11.97
CA LEU A 123 14.58 -16.21 -11.41
C LEU A 123 14.17 -17.21 -12.49
N LYS A 124 14.68 -18.42 -12.42
CA LYS A 124 14.33 -19.51 -13.34
C LYS A 124 13.33 -20.44 -12.68
N PHE A 125 12.25 -20.73 -13.39
CA PHE A 125 11.17 -21.60 -12.94
C PHE A 125 11.04 -22.81 -13.85
N GLU A 126 10.65 -23.97 -13.31
CA GLU A 126 10.45 -25.18 -14.09
C GLU A 126 9.22 -25.10 -14.99
N ASN A 127 8.19 -24.41 -14.51
CA ASN A 127 6.91 -24.23 -15.21
C ASN A 127 6.15 -23.04 -14.63
N GLU A 128 5.07 -22.65 -15.29
CA GLU A 128 4.24 -21.52 -14.89
C GLU A 128 3.60 -21.68 -13.49
N LYS A 129 3.20 -22.89 -13.10
CA LYS A 129 2.65 -23.16 -11.77
C LYS A 129 3.69 -22.89 -10.67
N ASP A 130 4.93 -23.29 -10.87
CA ASP A 130 6.05 -23.03 -9.96
C ASP A 130 6.30 -21.52 -9.82
N LYS A 131 6.29 -20.78 -10.93
CA LYS A 131 6.40 -19.32 -10.97
C LYS A 131 5.27 -18.64 -10.19
N GLN A 132 4.03 -19.03 -10.45
CA GLN A 132 2.85 -18.50 -9.75
C GLN A 132 2.88 -18.81 -8.26
N ASN A 133 3.31 -20.00 -7.87
CA ASN A 133 3.47 -20.35 -6.47
C ASN A 133 4.54 -19.48 -5.80
N PHE A 134 5.68 -19.23 -6.47
CA PHE A 134 6.69 -18.33 -5.95
C PHE A 134 6.13 -16.92 -5.74
N LYS A 135 5.40 -16.36 -6.70
CA LYS A 135 4.70 -15.07 -6.54
C LYS A 135 3.80 -15.10 -5.30
N MET A 136 2.94 -16.11 -5.18
CA MET A 136 1.95 -16.19 -4.10
C MET A 136 2.55 -16.34 -2.71
N PHE A 137 3.74 -16.94 -2.57
CA PHE A 137 4.33 -17.24 -1.26
C PHE A 137 5.55 -16.38 -0.93
N CYS A 138 6.47 -16.20 -1.88
CA CYS A 138 7.73 -15.52 -1.62
C CYS A 138 7.63 -14.00 -1.76
N THR A 139 6.61 -13.49 -2.47
CA THR A 139 6.34 -12.05 -2.57
C THR A 139 5.10 -11.62 -1.77
N TYR A 140 4.62 -12.48 -0.88
CA TYR A 140 3.39 -12.25 -0.12
C TYR A 140 3.46 -11.03 0.80
N CYS A 141 4.61 -10.78 1.40
CA CYS A 141 4.83 -9.73 2.39
C CYS A 141 5.67 -8.56 1.90
N HIS A 142 6.54 -8.77 0.91
CA HIS A 142 7.47 -7.77 0.37
C HIS A 142 7.92 -8.13 -1.04
N GLN A 143 8.48 -7.14 -1.78
CA GLN A 143 9.06 -7.39 -3.10
C GLN A 143 10.26 -8.35 -3.02
N VAL A 144 10.55 -9.03 -4.14
CA VAL A 144 11.86 -9.59 -4.41
C VAL A 144 12.81 -8.43 -4.71
N GLY A 145 14.04 -8.48 -4.21
CA GLY A 145 15.02 -7.45 -4.52
C GLY A 145 15.03 -6.27 -3.56
N THR A 146 14.63 -6.51 -2.31
CA THR A 146 14.98 -5.61 -1.18
C THR A 146 16.50 -5.36 -1.15
N ILE A 147 16.95 -4.35 -0.44
CA ILE A 147 18.39 -4.00 -0.34
C ILE A 147 19.25 -5.23 0.03
N GLY A 148 18.72 -6.16 0.83
CA GLY A 148 19.40 -7.43 1.13
C GLY A 148 19.71 -8.31 -0.09
N PHE A 149 18.94 -8.19 -1.19
CA PHE A 149 19.26 -8.84 -2.46
C PHE A 149 20.19 -8.00 -3.35
N ARG A 150 20.19 -6.68 -3.17
CA ARG A 150 20.93 -5.74 -4.05
C ARG A 150 22.36 -5.47 -3.59
N SER A 151 22.62 -5.57 -2.31
CA SER A 151 23.95 -5.31 -1.71
C SER A 151 24.11 -6.17 -0.47
N PRO A 152 24.43 -7.46 -0.63
CA PRO A 152 24.76 -8.29 0.53
C PRO A 152 26.09 -7.80 1.10
N GLU A 153 26.05 -7.11 2.23
CA GLU A 153 27.26 -6.75 3.01
C GLU A 153 27.95 -7.99 3.62
N ALA A 154 27.25 -9.15 3.58
CA ALA A 154 27.77 -10.46 3.99
C ALA A 154 27.19 -11.54 3.09
N PRO A 155 27.82 -12.72 2.98
CA PRO A 155 27.22 -13.86 2.33
C PRO A 155 25.83 -14.11 2.90
N VAL A 156 24.79 -13.99 2.07
CA VAL A 156 23.41 -14.25 2.49
C VAL A 156 23.30 -15.75 2.71
N ASP A 157 23.12 -16.16 3.95
CA ASP A 157 22.70 -17.53 4.26
C ASP A 157 21.22 -17.69 3.90
N TRP A 158 20.99 -18.08 2.65
CA TRP A 158 19.66 -18.28 2.10
C TRP A 158 18.86 -19.35 2.86
N GLU A 159 19.52 -20.37 3.42
CA GLU A 159 18.85 -21.39 4.20
C GLU A 159 18.25 -20.80 5.48
N THR A 160 19.05 -20.05 6.25
CA THR A 160 18.57 -19.32 7.43
C THR A 160 17.48 -18.31 7.08
N MET A 161 17.61 -17.59 5.97
CA MET A 161 16.59 -16.62 5.55
C MET A 161 15.28 -17.31 5.19
N ILE A 162 15.31 -18.42 4.48
CA ILE A 162 14.13 -19.18 4.09
C ILE A 162 13.45 -19.81 5.31
N LEU A 163 14.21 -20.38 6.24
CA LEU A 163 13.68 -20.89 7.50
C LEU A 163 12.99 -19.78 8.32
N ARG A 164 13.58 -18.59 8.33
CA ARG A 164 12.96 -17.41 8.96
C ARG A 164 11.66 -17.01 8.28
N MET A 165 11.59 -17.01 6.93
CA MET A 165 10.36 -16.73 6.18
C MET A 165 9.30 -17.80 6.41
N ASP A 166 9.68 -19.08 6.53
CA ASP A 166 8.77 -20.16 6.90
C ASP A 166 8.15 -19.93 8.29
N GLY A 167 8.93 -19.47 9.26
CA GLY A 167 8.46 -19.08 10.59
C GLY A 167 7.39 -17.96 10.56
N PHE A 168 7.38 -17.09 9.55
CA PHE A 168 6.33 -16.09 9.31
C PHE A 168 5.13 -16.63 8.53
N GLY A 169 5.15 -17.91 8.15
CA GLY A 169 4.04 -18.55 7.48
C GLY A 169 4.06 -18.49 5.96
N GLY A 170 5.16 -18.12 5.35
CA GLY A 170 5.28 -17.85 3.91
C GLY A 170 5.65 -19.01 3.00
N LEU A 171 6.02 -20.20 3.51
CA LEU A 171 6.66 -21.20 2.65
C LEU A 171 6.03 -22.60 2.69
N TYR A 172 6.23 -23.33 1.58
CA TYR A 172 6.00 -24.77 1.48
C TYR A 172 7.18 -25.53 2.10
N LYS A 173 6.92 -26.38 3.07
CA LYS A 173 7.95 -27.19 3.76
C LYS A 173 8.78 -28.10 2.82
N HIS A 174 8.22 -28.48 1.67
CA HIS A 174 8.84 -29.47 0.77
C HIS A 174 9.69 -28.86 -0.36
N THR A 175 9.87 -27.53 -0.39
CA THR A 175 10.57 -26.85 -1.48
C THR A 175 11.78 -26.03 -1.03
N GLN A 176 12.20 -26.16 0.23
CA GLN A 176 13.27 -25.33 0.79
C GLN A 176 14.59 -25.48 0.01
N GLU A 177 15.05 -26.71 -0.26
CA GLU A 177 16.29 -26.94 -1.01
C GLU A 177 16.23 -26.41 -2.44
N THR A 178 15.12 -26.65 -3.14
CA THR A 178 14.92 -26.12 -4.49
C THR A 178 14.89 -24.59 -4.49
N LEU A 179 14.29 -23.99 -3.46
CA LEU A 179 14.20 -22.56 -3.32
C LEU A 179 15.56 -21.92 -2.99
N VAL A 180 16.30 -22.50 -2.02
CA VAL A 180 17.67 -22.09 -1.69
C VAL A 180 18.56 -22.15 -2.94
N LYS A 181 18.53 -23.28 -3.65
CA LYS A 181 19.29 -23.44 -4.88
C LYS A 181 18.91 -22.39 -5.93
N ARG A 182 17.63 -22.14 -6.15
CA ARG A 182 17.15 -21.11 -7.11
C ARG A 182 17.67 -19.72 -6.75
N LEU A 183 17.63 -19.35 -5.46
CA LEU A 183 18.10 -18.04 -5.02
C LEU A 183 19.63 -17.90 -5.14
N LEU A 184 20.38 -18.95 -4.81
CA LEU A 184 21.85 -18.99 -5.01
C LEU A 184 22.22 -18.91 -6.49
N ASP A 185 21.54 -19.71 -7.35
CA ASP A 185 21.78 -19.71 -8.79
C ASP A 185 21.46 -18.34 -9.45
N THR A 186 20.67 -17.51 -8.78
CA THR A 186 20.22 -16.20 -9.30
C THR A 186 20.96 -15.02 -8.67
N TYR A 187 21.12 -15.01 -7.35
CA TYR A 187 21.56 -13.85 -6.57
C TYR A 187 22.91 -14.04 -5.86
N SER A 188 23.67 -15.06 -6.21
CA SER A 188 25.08 -15.13 -5.78
C SER A 188 25.91 -14.09 -6.52
N ASP A 189 27.02 -13.66 -5.95
CA ASP A 189 27.95 -12.70 -6.59
C ASP A 189 28.38 -13.17 -7.98
N GLU A 190 28.64 -14.48 -8.13
CA GLU A 190 28.97 -15.09 -9.41
C GLU A 190 27.84 -14.98 -10.42
N ALA A 191 26.60 -15.27 -10.01
CA ALA A 191 25.43 -15.16 -10.89
C ALA A 191 25.15 -13.70 -11.27
N MET A 192 25.20 -12.78 -10.30
CA MET A 192 24.98 -11.35 -10.53
C MET A 192 26.01 -10.73 -11.47
N ALA A 193 27.26 -11.18 -11.42
CA ALA A 193 28.30 -10.74 -12.36
C ALA A 193 27.98 -11.09 -13.83
N HIS A 194 27.13 -12.08 -14.05
CA HIS A 194 26.72 -12.55 -15.38
C HIS A 194 25.31 -12.08 -15.78
N TRP A 195 24.67 -11.24 -15.00
CA TRP A 195 23.36 -10.72 -15.34
C TRP A 195 23.40 -9.92 -16.65
N PRO A 196 22.33 -9.99 -17.47
CA PRO A 196 22.23 -9.13 -18.63
C PRO A 196 22.25 -7.66 -18.20
N LYS A 197 22.82 -6.81 -19.05
CA LYS A 197 22.80 -5.37 -18.82
C LYS A 197 21.35 -4.91 -18.67
N TYR A 198 21.07 -4.20 -17.60
CA TYR A 198 19.74 -3.64 -17.37
C TYR A 198 19.47 -2.49 -18.34
N THR A 199 18.32 -2.54 -18.98
CA THR A 199 17.80 -1.44 -19.80
C THR A 199 16.68 -0.78 -19.02
N PRO A 200 16.83 0.49 -18.61
CA PRO A 200 15.75 1.24 -17.94
C PRO A 200 14.48 1.28 -18.78
N PRO A 201 13.29 1.32 -18.15
CA PRO A 201 12.06 1.59 -18.86
C PRO A 201 12.10 2.98 -19.51
N PRO A 202 11.23 3.25 -20.50
CA PRO A 202 11.04 4.60 -21.01
C PRO A 202 10.76 5.60 -19.87
N ALA A 203 11.26 6.83 -20.05
CA ALA A 203 10.97 7.89 -19.09
C ALA A 203 9.46 8.13 -18.98
N PRO A 204 8.94 8.52 -17.80
CA PRO A 204 7.55 8.93 -17.63
C PRO A 204 7.11 9.96 -18.66
N ASP A 205 5.87 9.84 -19.13
CA ASP A 205 5.28 10.68 -20.18
C ASP A 205 3.77 10.88 -19.99
N GLY A 206 3.18 11.72 -20.81
CA GLY A 206 1.73 11.95 -20.82
C GLY A 206 1.19 12.44 -19.48
N ALA A 207 0.12 11.83 -19.00
CA ALA A 207 -0.57 12.24 -17.77
C ALA A 207 0.31 12.19 -16.51
N VAL A 208 1.32 11.33 -16.48
CA VAL A 208 2.23 11.21 -15.31
C VAL A 208 2.99 12.51 -15.06
N LEU A 209 3.30 13.28 -16.11
CA LEU A 209 4.06 14.53 -15.98
C LEU A 209 3.30 15.63 -15.21
N ASN A 210 1.97 15.51 -15.12
CA ASN A 210 1.12 16.44 -14.39
C ASN A 210 0.90 16.02 -12.93
N ALA A 211 1.33 14.82 -12.57
CA ALA A 211 1.11 14.31 -11.22
C ALA A 211 1.96 15.06 -10.19
N ARG A 212 1.35 15.29 -9.03
CA ARG A 212 2.01 15.73 -7.81
C ARG A 212 1.88 14.62 -6.77
N ILE A 213 2.99 14.18 -6.22
CA ILE A 213 3.01 13.09 -5.24
C ILE A 213 3.53 13.64 -3.92
N THR A 214 2.71 13.53 -2.88
CA THR A 214 3.13 13.89 -1.52
C THR A 214 3.30 12.62 -0.69
N GLU A 215 4.40 12.52 0.00
CA GLU A 215 4.75 11.40 0.87
C GLU A 215 5.02 11.92 2.29
N TRP A 216 4.35 11.34 3.30
CA TRP A 216 4.54 11.63 4.71
C TRP A 216 5.10 10.39 5.40
N ASP A 217 6.27 10.50 6.00
CA ASP A 217 6.83 9.42 6.81
C ASP A 217 5.95 9.18 8.05
N ILE A 218 5.65 7.93 8.34
CA ILE A 218 4.77 7.55 9.44
C ILE A 218 5.56 6.77 10.49
N GLY A 219 5.49 7.26 11.73
CA GLY A 219 6.08 6.60 12.87
C GLY A 219 7.60 6.71 12.95
N LYS A 220 8.26 5.63 13.37
CA LYS A 220 9.70 5.59 13.60
C LYS A 220 10.43 4.77 12.55
N GLN A 221 11.60 5.25 12.18
CA GLN A 221 12.48 4.54 11.25
C GLN A 221 12.81 3.14 11.80
N HIS A 222 12.73 2.13 10.94
CA HIS A 222 12.97 0.71 11.23
C HIS A 222 12.02 0.05 12.26
N GLU A 223 10.96 0.73 12.67
CA GLU A 223 10.02 0.20 13.67
C GLU A 223 8.57 0.15 13.17
N THR A 224 8.16 1.07 12.29
CA THR A 224 6.76 1.24 11.86
C THR A 224 6.45 0.44 10.60
N ASN A 225 5.30 -0.23 10.62
CA ASN A 225 4.74 -0.94 9.49
C ASN A 225 3.33 -0.39 9.19
N ALA A 226 3.27 0.66 8.37
CA ALA A 226 2.02 1.21 7.86
C ALA A 226 1.35 0.18 6.95
N HIS A 227 0.30 -0.48 7.43
CA HIS A 227 -0.29 -1.61 6.71
C HIS A 227 -1.46 -1.20 5.82
N ASP A 228 -2.48 -0.59 6.36
CA ASP A 228 -3.65 -0.05 5.65
C ASP A 228 -3.95 1.36 6.17
N LEU A 229 -4.68 2.14 5.40
CA LEU A 229 -5.12 3.48 5.77
C LEU A 229 -6.61 3.69 5.47
N GLU A 230 -7.20 4.69 6.13
CA GLU A 230 -8.55 5.18 5.90
C GLU A 230 -8.58 6.71 6.02
N ILE A 231 -9.39 7.36 5.20
CA ILE A 231 -9.59 8.81 5.24
C ILE A 231 -10.80 9.12 6.12
N GLY A 232 -10.53 9.77 7.26
CA GLY A 232 -11.57 10.13 8.21
C GLY A 232 -12.44 11.29 7.73
N LYS A 233 -13.70 11.32 8.17
CA LYS A 233 -14.62 12.44 7.94
C LYS A 233 -14.16 13.76 8.58
N ASP A 234 -13.23 13.68 9.51
CA ASP A 234 -12.56 14.82 10.14
C ASP A 234 -11.38 15.37 9.31
N GLY A 235 -11.13 14.79 8.13
CA GLY A 235 -10.05 15.16 7.23
C GLY A 235 -8.68 14.58 7.62
N LEU A 236 -8.60 13.80 8.69
CA LEU A 236 -7.38 13.10 9.06
C LEU A 236 -7.24 11.79 8.30
N VAL A 237 -6.02 11.35 8.10
CA VAL A 237 -5.72 10.02 7.55
C VAL A 237 -5.32 9.09 8.68
N TYR A 238 -6.03 8.01 8.84
CA TYR A 238 -5.80 7.02 9.89
C TYR A 238 -5.06 5.82 9.32
N VAL A 239 -3.93 5.46 9.94
CA VAL A 239 -3.04 4.37 9.48
C VAL A 239 -2.85 3.35 10.57
N VAL A 240 -3.03 2.09 10.27
CA VAL A 240 -2.73 1.01 11.22
C VAL A 240 -1.23 0.64 11.16
N ASP A 241 -0.56 0.70 12.32
CA ASP A 241 0.81 0.22 12.49
C ASP A 241 0.80 -1.19 13.04
N MET A 242 0.93 -2.15 12.13
CA MET A 242 0.82 -3.57 12.44
C MET A 242 1.93 -4.06 13.39
N ASP A 243 3.12 -3.47 13.35
CA ASP A 243 4.26 -3.95 14.11
C ASP A 243 4.36 -3.30 15.51
N ASN A 244 3.70 -2.15 15.73
CA ASN A 244 3.68 -1.48 17.04
C ASN A 244 2.31 -1.52 17.73
N ASP A 245 1.36 -2.34 17.26
CA ASP A 245 0.03 -2.46 17.84
C ASP A 245 -0.63 -1.10 18.08
N SER A 246 -0.63 -0.21 17.07
CA SER A 246 -1.13 1.15 17.20
C SER A 246 -1.91 1.63 15.97
N LEU A 247 -2.71 2.67 16.18
CA LEU A 247 -3.32 3.50 15.15
C LEU A 247 -2.60 4.85 15.14
N ILE A 248 -2.33 5.39 13.97
CA ILE A 248 -1.71 6.70 13.79
C ILE A 248 -2.66 7.58 13.00
N SER A 249 -2.99 8.77 13.50
CA SER A 249 -3.64 9.80 12.69
C SER A 249 -2.59 10.74 12.10
N LEU A 250 -2.77 11.14 10.86
CA LEU A 250 -2.00 12.15 10.14
C LEU A 250 -2.94 13.26 9.71
N ASP A 251 -2.62 14.50 10.09
CA ASP A 251 -3.21 15.68 9.46
C ASP A 251 -2.38 16.05 8.21
N PRO A 252 -2.93 15.88 7.00
CA PRO A 252 -2.17 16.13 5.77
C PRO A 252 -1.82 17.60 5.54
N GLU A 253 -2.52 18.55 6.16
CA GLU A 253 -2.24 19.99 6.05
C GLU A 253 -1.08 20.42 6.95
N SER A 254 -1.19 20.15 8.24
CA SER A 254 -0.17 20.52 9.22
C SER A 254 1.03 19.57 9.19
N GLY A 255 0.81 18.30 8.84
CA GLY A 255 1.73 17.21 8.97
C GLY A 255 1.82 16.64 10.38
N GLU A 256 0.92 17.02 11.29
CA GLU A 256 0.88 16.47 12.65
C GLU A 256 0.49 14.98 12.62
N ARG A 257 1.12 14.20 13.50
CA ARG A 257 0.85 12.77 13.67
C ARG A 257 0.64 12.46 15.13
N ILE A 258 -0.46 11.75 15.42
CA ILE A 258 -0.77 11.29 16.77
C ILE A 258 -0.86 9.78 16.77
N THR A 259 -0.13 9.14 17.67
CA THR A 259 -0.15 7.68 17.82
C THR A 259 -1.07 7.28 18.98
N TYR A 260 -2.01 6.39 18.69
CA TYR A 260 -2.96 5.81 19.64
C TYR A 260 -2.61 4.33 19.85
N PRO A 261 -2.01 3.96 21.00
CA PRO A 261 -1.69 2.56 21.31
C PRO A 261 -2.95 1.73 21.51
N LEU A 262 -3.04 0.56 20.88
CA LEU A 262 -4.13 -0.39 21.12
C LEU A 262 -4.00 -0.99 22.53
N PRO A 263 -5.09 -1.06 23.33
CA PRO A 263 -5.05 -1.64 24.67
C PRO A 263 -4.61 -3.10 24.68
N GLY A 264 -3.58 -3.42 25.47
CA GLY A 264 -3.00 -4.77 25.53
C GLY A 264 -1.93 -5.07 24.48
N GLY A 265 -1.63 -4.13 23.61
CA GLY A 265 -0.54 -4.22 22.64
C GLY A 265 0.84 -4.15 23.26
N SER A 266 1.86 -4.45 22.47
CA SER A 266 3.26 -4.46 22.92
C SER A 266 3.96 -3.11 22.72
N HIS A 267 3.68 -2.40 21.64
CA HIS A 267 4.26 -1.11 21.25
C HIS A 267 5.80 -1.08 21.14
N THR A 268 6.43 -2.25 20.98
CA THR A 268 7.89 -2.43 20.96
C THR A 268 8.41 -3.09 19.69
N GLY A 269 7.66 -2.96 18.58
CA GLY A 269 8.03 -3.45 17.27
C GLY A 269 7.68 -4.92 17.01
N ARG A 270 7.94 -5.36 15.80
CA ARG A 270 7.48 -6.62 15.19
C ARG A 270 7.73 -7.88 16.02
N ALA A 271 8.89 -7.97 16.66
CA ALA A 271 9.25 -9.17 17.43
C ALA A 271 8.33 -9.45 18.63
N ASN A 272 7.68 -8.40 19.13
CA ASN A 272 6.87 -8.45 20.34
C ASN A 272 5.39 -8.09 20.08
N ARG A 273 4.99 -7.84 18.85
CA ARG A 273 3.60 -7.50 18.52
C ARG A 273 2.65 -8.58 19.02
N ARG A 274 1.51 -8.17 19.57
CA ARG A 274 0.51 -9.07 20.16
C ARG A 274 -0.84 -9.00 19.48
N LEU A 275 -1.15 -7.86 18.91
CA LEU A 275 -2.45 -7.53 18.36
C LEU A 275 -2.42 -7.50 16.83
N GLY A 276 -1.48 -6.81 16.22
CA GLY A 276 -1.29 -6.70 14.77
C GLY A 276 -2.52 -6.10 14.08
N PRO A 277 -2.84 -4.81 14.30
CA PRO A 277 -3.89 -4.13 13.55
C PRO A 277 -3.57 -4.19 12.05
N HIS A 278 -4.58 -4.48 11.21
CA HIS A 278 -4.32 -4.92 9.86
C HIS A 278 -5.15 -4.16 8.80
N SER A 279 -6.48 -4.26 8.83
CA SER A 279 -7.37 -3.52 7.94
C SER A 279 -8.17 -2.50 8.74
N ILE A 280 -8.54 -1.39 8.11
CA ILE A 280 -9.25 -0.28 8.73
C ILE A 280 -10.33 0.24 7.80
N GLU A 281 -11.46 0.68 8.34
CA GLU A 281 -12.59 1.27 7.62
C GLU A 281 -13.37 2.19 8.53
N ALA A 282 -13.88 3.31 8.01
CA ALA A 282 -14.73 4.23 8.75
C ALA A 282 -16.20 3.81 8.72
N ASP A 283 -16.89 3.83 9.87
CA ASP A 283 -18.34 3.63 9.91
C ASP A 283 -19.10 4.91 9.48
N PRO A 284 -20.43 4.83 9.27
CA PRO A 284 -21.24 5.99 8.92
C PRO A 284 -21.17 7.15 9.91
N ASP A 285 -20.78 6.91 11.16
CA ASP A 285 -20.60 7.94 12.20
C ASP A 285 -19.17 8.52 12.19
N GLY A 286 -18.24 7.91 11.43
CA GLY A 286 -16.84 8.32 11.30
C GLY A 286 -15.88 7.64 12.25
N ASN A 287 -16.34 6.67 13.06
CA ASN A 287 -15.45 5.87 13.90
C ASN A 287 -14.69 4.85 13.07
N MET A 288 -13.46 4.52 13.48
CA MET A 288 -12.61 3.57 12.77
C MET A 288 -12.80 2.16 13.30
N TRP A 289 -13.11 1.23 12.42
CA TRP A 289 -13.14 -0.18 12.72
C TRP A 289 -11.89 -0.87 12.17
N ILE A 290 -11.27 -1.73 12.98
CA ILE A 290 -9.95 -2.27 12.70
C ILE A 290 -9.94 -3.77 12.96
N THR A 291 -9.47 -4.56 12.00
CA THR A 291 -9.15 -5.97 12.27
C THR A 291 -7.85 -6.05 13.06
N VAL A 292 -7.88 -6.78 14.17
CA VAL A 292 -6.72 -7.02 15.04
C VAL A 292 -6.26 -8.46 14.80
N ALA A 293 -5.51 -8.64 13.71
CA ALA A 293 -5.28 -9.92 13.07
C ALA A 293 -4.62 -10.96 13.97
N ILE A 294 -3.51 -10.63 14.62
CA ILE A 294 -2.78 -11.54 15.52
C ILE A 294 -3.55 -11.75 16.83
N GLY A 295 -4.18 -10.69 17.33
CA GLY A 295 -5.02 -10.74 18.54
C GLY A 295 -6.32 -11.50 18.36
N GLY A 296 -6.79 -11.72 17.12
CA GLY A 296 -8.08 -12.36 16.82
C GLY A 296 -9.26 -11.54 17.36
N LYS A 297 -9.20 -10.21 17.20
CA LYS A 297 -10.19 -9.25 17.69
C LYS A 297 -10.64 -8.31 16.56
N ILE A 298 -11.72 -7.60 16.82
CA ILE A 298 -12.09 -6.37 16.10
C ILE A 298 -11.95 -5.22 17.10
N ALA A 299 -11.34 -4.12 16.69
CA ALA A 299 -11.28 -2.90 17.48
C ALA A 299 -12.16 -1.82 16.84
N LYS A 300 -12.90 -1.10 17.65
CA LYS A 300 -13.53 0.17 17.30
C LYS A 300 -12.76 1.29 17.98
N PHE A 301 -12.34 2.28 17.22
CA PHE A 301 -11.76 3.53 17.74
C PHE A 301 -12.80 4.64 17.59
N ASP A 302 -13.22 5.19 18.70
CA ASP A 302 -14.12 6.33 18.74
C ASP A 302 -13.32 7.61 18.46
N VAL A 303 -13.65 8.28 17.35
CA VAL A 303 -12.88 9.43 16.86
C VAL A 303 -13.07 10.68 17.73
N GLU A 304 -14.18 10.80 18.49
CA GLU A 304 -14.39 11.93 19.41
C GLU A 304 -13.65 11.72 20.73
N THR A 305 -13.84 10.55 21.36
CA THR A 305 -13.26 10.26 22.68
C THR A 305 -11.81 9.79 22.62
N LYS A 306 -11.34 9.35 21.45
CA LYS A 306 -10.02 8.74 21.22
C LYS A 306 -9.82 7.43 21.99
N GLU A 307 -10.89 6.72 22.28
CA GLU A 307 -10.88 5.46 23.03
C GLU A 307 -11.11 4.24 22.13
N PHE A 308 -10.51 3.11 22.50
CA PHE A 308 -10.70 1.83 21.83
C PHE A 308 -11.67 0.93 22.59
N THR A 309 -12.55 0.26 21.84
CA THR A 309 -13.31 -0.90 22.29
C THR A 309 -12.82 -2.13 21.52
N LEU A 310 -12.35 -3.17 22.22
CA LEU A 310 -11.91 -4.44 21.60
C LEU A 310 -12.95 -5.52 21.87
N VAL A 311 -13.44 -6.15 20.78
CA VAL A 311 -14.45 -7.21 20.84
C VAL A 311 -13.94 -8.49 20.18
N SER A 312 -14.58 -9.62 20.47
CA SER A 312 -14.25 -10.89 19.81
C SER A 312 -14.55 -10.81 18.33
N SER A 313 -13.70 -11.38 17.50
CA SER A 313 -13.96 -11.58 16.08
C SER A 313 -14.54 -12.98 15.78
N PHE A 314 -15.08 -13.67 16.78
CA PHE A 314 -15.62 -15.02 16.63
C PHE A 314 -16.89 -15.19 17.47
N PRO A 315 -17.88 -16.01 17.03
CA PRO A 315 -19.10 -16.23 17.79
C PRO A 315 -18.83 -16.77 19.21
N ALA A 316 -19.63 -16.32 20.18
CA ALA A 316 -19.57 -16.82 21.54
C ALA A 316 -19.76 -18.36 21.59
N PRO A 317 -19.13 -19.08 22.53
CA PRO A 317 -18.35 -18.57 23.67
C PRO A 317 -16.86 -18.32 23.40
N ALA A 318 -16.41 -18.34 22.16
CA ALA A 318 -15.01 -18.07 21.85
C ALA A 318 -14.65 -16.60 22.14
N GLU A 319 -13.45 -16.40 22.68
CA GLU A 319 -12.97 -15.05 23.02
C GLU A 319 -12.21 -14.34 21.88
N ARG A 320 -11.80 -15.11 20.85
CA ARG A 320 -11.02 -14.57 19.71
C ARG A 320 -11.19 -15.43 18.46
N GLY A 321 -11.08 -14.77 17.27
CA GLY A 321 -10.92 -15.43 15.98
C GLY A 321 -9.49 -15.93 15.76
N ARG A 322 -9.22 -16.44 14.57
CA ARG A 322 -7.89 -16.94 14.18
C ARG A 322 -7.00 -15.83 13.65
N TYR A 323 -7.49 -15.14 12.62
CA TYR A 323 -6.76 -14.06 11.97
C TYR A 323 -7.75 -13.22 11.14
N PRO A 324 -8.56 -12.33 11.77
CA PRO A 324 -9.41 -11.41 11.02
C PRO A 324 -8.53 -10.52 10.13
N HIS A 325 -8.87 -10.48 8.83
CA HIS A 325 -7.96 -9.94 7.82
C HIS A 325 -8.46 -8.64 7.22
N THR A 326 -9.31 -8.67 6.20
CA THR A 326 -9.87 -7.48 5.57
C THR A 326 -11.28 -7.25 6.07
N LEU A 327 -11.65 -6.01 6.35
CA LEU A 327 -13.01 -5.64 6.74
C LEU A 327 -13.60 -4.60 5.80
N ARG A 328 -14.95 -4.57 5.73
CA ARG A 328 -15.77 -3.54 5.10
C ARG A 328 -17.04 -3.34 5.91
N ILE A 329 -17.65 -2.16 5.80
CA ILE A 329 -18.85 -1.78 6.56
C ILE A 329 -19.98 -1.52 5.59
N ASP A 330 -21.13 -2.19 5.79
CA ASP A 330 -22.30 -2.00 4.93
C ASP A 330 -23.08 -0.71 5.28
N ALA A 331 -24.04 -0.35 4.45
CA ALA A 331 -24.87 0.83 4.65
C ALA A 331 -25.70 0.81 5.95
N LYS A 332 -25.84 -0.35 6.60
CA LYS A 332 -26.51 -0.52 7.89
C LYS A 332 -25.55 -0.38 9.07
N GLY A 333 -24.23 -0.23 8.79
CA GLY A 333 -23.17 -0.18 9.79
C GLY A 333 -22.67 -1.56 10.23
N THR A 334 -23.13 -2.66 9.62
CA THR A 334 -22.63 -4.01 9.94
C THR A 334 -21.19 -4.16 9.49
N VAL A 335 -20.33 -4.63 10.36
CA VAL A 335 -18.91 -4.86 10.07
C VAL A 335 -18.71 -6.26 9.50
N TRP A 336 -18.36 -6.35 8.22
CA TRP A 336 -18.07 -7.59 7.51
C TRP A 336 -16.57 -7.82 7.43
N TYR A 337 -16.10 -9.03 7.66
CA TYR A 337 -14.68 -9.33 7.58
C TYR A 337 -14.38 -10.79 7.21
N THR A 338 -13.24 -10.98 6.57
CA THR A 338 -12.65 -12.29 6.33
C THR A 338 -11.81 -12.72 7.52
N ASP A 339 -11.82 -14.02 7.86
CA ASP A 339 -10.86 -14.59 8.83
C ASP A 339 -10.04 -15.68 8.13
N ALA A 340 -8.73 -15.58 8.22
CA ALA A 340 -7.78 -16.52 7.62
C ALA A 340 -7.96 -17.97 8.06
N GLY A 341 -8.84 -18.20 9.02
CA GLY A 341 -9.21 -19.53 9.50
C GLY A 341 -10.07 -20.35 8.55
N ALA A 342 -10.97 -19.74 7.79
CA ALA A 342 -11.76 -20.42 6.74
C ALA A 342 -13.01 -19.65 6.25
N ASP A 343 -13.56 -18.72 7.01
CA ASP A 343 -14.91 -18.21 6.80
C ASP A 343 -14.98 -16.68 6.70
N VAL A 344 -16.16 -16.19 6.34
CA VAL A 344 -16.54 -14.78 6.42
C VAL A 344 -17.45 -14.59 7.62
N TYR A 345 -17.34 -13.44 8.25
CA TYR A 345 -18.10 -13.09 9.44
C TYR A 345 -18.73 -11.70 9.29
N SER A 346 -19.84 -11.48 9.98
CA SER A 346 -20.37 -10.15 10.25
C SER A 346 -20.44 -9.90 11.75
N LEU A 347 -20.29 -8.65 12.16
CA LEU A 347 -20.40 -8.19 13.53
C LEU A 347 -21.43 -7.05 13.58
N ASP A 348 -22.42 -7.20 14.42
CA ASP A 348 -23.37 -6.13 14.72
C ASP A 348 -22.68 -5.05 15.55
N PRO A 349 -22.66 -3.78 15.11
CA PRO A 349 -21.89 -2.72 15.77
C PRO A 349 -22.45 -2.27 17.11
N VAL A 350 -23.69 -2.67 17.45
CA VAL A 350 -24.40 -2.27 18.68
C VAL A 350 -24.35 -3.38 19.73
N THR A 351 -24.68 -4.61 19.32
CA THR A 351 -24.74 -5.77 20.24
C THR A 351 -23.41 -6.50 20.34
N TYR A 352 -22.51 -6.28 19.38
CA TYR A 352 -21.25 -7.00 19.18
C TYR A 352 -21.45 -8.51 18.95
N GLU A 353 -22.65 -8.91 18.51
CA GLU A 353 -22.92 -10.28 18.12
C GLU A 353 -22.23 -10.59 16.79
N VAL A 354 -21.51 -11.73 16.74
CA VAL A 354 -20.80 -12.18 15.55
C VAL A 354 -21.55 -13.32 14.90
N THR A 355 -21.85 -13.18 13.61
CA THR A 355 -22.44 -14.21 12.78
C THR A 355 -21.39 -14.80 11.84
N ARG A 356 -21.37 -16.12 11.72
CA ARG A 356 -20.47 -16.87 10.83
C ARG A 356 -21.18 -17.30 9.57
N TYR A 357 -20.54 -17.09 8.42
CA TYR A 357 -20.96 -17.57 7.10
C TYR A 357 -20.00 -18.65 6.62
N ALA A 358 -20.42 -19.90 6.67
CA ALA A 358 -19.60 -21.03 6.25
C ALA A 358 -19.45 -21.05 4.72
N LEU A 359 -18.23 -21.17 4.23
CA LEU A 359 -17.92 -21.12 2.81
C LEU A 359 -17.94 -22.51 2.18
N PRO A 360 -18.59 -22.71 0.99
CA PRO A 360 -18.76 -24.02 0.36
C PRO A 360 -17.45 -24.77 0.08
N SER A 361 -16.39 -24.04 -0.29
CA SER A 361 -15.08 -24.63 -0.59
C SER A 361 -14.11 -24.66 0.60
N ALA A 362 -14.63 -24.52 1.84
CA ALA A 362 -13.79 -24.50 3.04
C ALA A 362 -12.94 -25.77 3.20
N ASP A 363 -13.46 -26.93 2.76
CA ASP A 363 -12.82 -28.23 2.87
C ASP A 363 -12.15 -28.72 1.58
N GLN A 364 -12.25 -27.95 0.49
CA GLN A 364 -11.67 -28.33 -0.79
C GLN A 364 -10.20 -27.90 -0.87
N ALA A 365 -9.28 -28.85 -0.96
CA ALA A 365 -7.91 -28.62 -1.36
C ALA A 365 -7.89 -28.22 -2.84
N VAL A 366 -7.43 -27.02 -3.16
CA VAL A 366 -7.31 -26.56 -4.54
C VAL A 366 -5.86 -26.70 -4.95
N GLY A 367 -5.59 -27.69 -5.83
CA GLY A 367 -4.29 -27.82 -6.50
C GLY A 367 -3.46 -29.07 -6.22
N GLY A 368 -3.87 -29.96 -5.33
CA GLY A 368 -3.38 -31.36 -5.28
C GLY A 368 -1.95 -31.59 -4.79
N GLY A 369 -1.39 -30.74 -3.93
CA GLY A 369 -0.11 -30.96 -3.26
C GLY A 369 -0.26 -31.10 -1.74
N GLU A 370 0.47 -32.02 -1.10
CA GLU A 370 0.65 -32.06 0.33
C GLU A 370 1.27 -30.73 0.79
N GLY A 371 0.56 -29.93 1.56
CA GLY A 371 0.99 -28.60 2.00
C GLY A 371 0.03 -27.47 1.61
N GLU A 372 -0.97 -27.70 0.77
CA GLU A 372 -1.99 -26.72 0.38
C GLU A 372 -3.07 -26.49 1.46
N SER A 373 -2.86 -26.93 2.69
CA SER A 373 -3.78 -26.74 3.83
C SER A 373 -4.05 -25.26 4.18
N ARG A 374 -3.28 -24.33 3.64
CA ARG A 374 -3.52 -22.88 3.73
C ARG A 374 -4.37 -22.33 2.57
N GLY A 375 -4.82 -23.19 1.66
CA GLY A 375 -5.63 -22.84 0.50
C GLY A 375 -7.05 -22.35 0.79
N ARG A 376 -7.44 -22.29 2.05
CA ARG A 376 -8.83 -22.04 2.47
C ARG A 376 -9.10 -20.58 2.81
N THR A 377 -8.08 -19.76 2.87
CA THR A 377 -8.13 -18.42 3.45
C THR A 377 -8.93 -17.46 2.59
N PRO A 378 -10.11 -17.01 3.02
CA PRO A 378 -10.72 -15.84 2.47
C PRO A 378 -9.83 -14.62 2.76
N TYR A 379 -9.74 -13.69 1.79
CA TYR A 379 -8.74 -12.64 1.80
C TYR A 379 -9.32 -11.24 1.66
N GLY A 380 -9.66 -10.82 0.44
CA GLY A 380 -10.36 -9.57 0.17
C GLY A 380 -11.86 -9.72 0.42
N ILE A 381 -12.51 -8.63 0.76
CA ILE A 381 -13.96 -8.53 0.93
C ILE A 381 -14.40 -7.15 0.49
N ASP A 382 -15.60 -7.05 -0.12
CA ASP A 382 -16.25 -5.79 -0.44
C ASP A 382 -17.76 -5.96 -0.55
N ILE A 383 -18.50 -4.87 -0.55
CA ILE A 383 -19.95 -4.86 -0.47
C ILE A 383 -20.53 -4.18 -1.71
N ALA A 384 -21.36 -4.92 -2.44
CA ALA A 384 -22.02 -4.40 -3.62
C ALA A 384 -23.17 -3.42 -3.28
N PRO A 385 -23.54 -2.52 -4.21
CA PRO A 385 -24.66 -1.59 -4.01
C PRO A 385 -26.00 -2.27 -3.68
N ASP A 386 -26.16 -3.54 -4.06
CA ASP A 386 -27.34 -4.36 -3.73
C ASP A 386 -27.27 -5.03 -2.35
N GLY A 387 -26.25 -4.74 -1.57
CA GLY A 387 -26.00 -5.31 -0.24
C GLY A 387 -25.39 -6.71 -0.22
N LYS A 388 -25.08 -7.29 -1.38
CA LYS A 388 -24.37 -8.58 -1.45
C LYS A 388 -22.90 -8.40 -1.06
N VAL A 389 -22.38 -9.34 -0.28
CA VAL A 389 -21.00 -9.33 0.19
C VAL A 389 -20.16 -10.22 -0.70
N TRP A 390 -19.14 -9.63 -1.31
CA TRP A 390 -18.20 -10.32 -2.19
C TRP A 390 -16.86 -10.55 -1.49
N TYR A 391 -16.27 -11.72 -1.71
CA TYR A 391 -14.98 -12.06 -1.12
C TYR A 391 -14.10 -12.84 -2.10
N THR A 392 -12.80 -12.80 -1.87
CA THR A 392 -11.83 -13.64 -2.59
C THR A 392 -11.19 -14.65 -1.66
N LYS A 393 -10.74 -15.77 -2.23
CA LYS A 393 -9.88 -16.75 -1.55
C LYS A 393 -8.56 -16.83 -2.30
N LEU A 394 -7.51 -16.17 -1.77
CA LEU A 394 -6.22 -16.04 -2.42
C LEU A 394 -5.63 -17.40 -2.86
N ASN A 395 -5.36 -18.28 -1.89
CA ASN A 395 -4.81 -19.61 -2.16
C ASN A 395 -5.88 -20.60 -2.60
N GLY A 396 -7.12 -20.42 -2.17
CA GLY A 396 -8.28 -21.23 -2.58
C GLY A 396 -8.76 -20.96 -4.00
N ASN A 397 -8.25 -19.93 -4.62
CA ASN A 397 -8.58 -19.50 -6.00
C ASN A 397 -10.08 -19.42 -6.26
N ARG A 398 -10.80 -18.63 -5.45
CA ARG A 398 -12.24 -18.39 -5.58
C ARG A 398 -12.57 -16.91 -5.52
N LEU A 399 -13.60 -16.53 -6.28
CA LEU A 399 -14.46 -15.37 -6.03
C LEU A 399 -15.74 -15.90 -5.40
N GLY A 400 -16.21 -15.31 -4.33
CA GLY A 400 -17.45 -15.72 -3.67
C GLY A 400 -18.38 -14.56 -3.41
N ARG A 401 -19.68 -14.86 -3.29
CA ARG A 401 -20.74 -13.94 -2.92
C ARG A 401 -21.57 -14.53 -1.79
N ILE A 402 -21.92 -13.71 -0.83
CA ILE A 402 -22.86 -14.02 0.26
C ILE A 402 -24.09 -13.12 0.08
N ASP A 403 -25.27 -13.70 0.12
CA ASP A 403 -26.53 -12.99 0.24
C ASP A 403 -26.94 -12.94 1.73
N PRO A 404 -26.76 -11.82 2.42
CA PRO A 404 -27.08 -11.72 3.85
C PRO A 404 -28.57 -11.71 4.16
N ASP A 405 -29.41 -11.41 3.18
CA ASP A 405 -30.88 -11.37 3.37
C ASP A 405 -31.50 -12.77 3.43
N VAL A 406 -30.73 -13.80 3.07
CA VAL A 406 -31.14 -15.20 3.19
C VAL A 406 -30.64 -15.78 4.53
N PRO A 407 -31.51 -16.40 5.36
CA PRO A 407 -31.08 -17.00 6.62
C PRO A 407 -29.95 -18.01 6.45
N GLY A 408 -28.82 -17.78 7.16
CA GLY A 408 -27.60 -18.56 7.03
C GLY A 408 -26.69 -18.16 5.87
N GLY A 409 -27.11 -17.18 5.06
CA GLY A 409 -26.44 -16.72 3.85
C GLY A 409 -26.61 -17.70 2.68
N ASP A 410 -26.97 -17.19 1.49
CA ASP A 410 -26.81 -17.94 0.25
C ASP A 410 -25.42 -17.67 -0.29
N VAL A 411 -24.54 -18.68 -0.24
CA VAL A 411 -23.12 -18.53 -0.60
C VAL A 411 -22.86 -19.22 -1.93
N LYS A 412 -22.38 -18.45 -2.92
CA LYS A 412 -21.98 -18.96 -4.22
C LYS A 412 -20.51 -18.62 -4.50
N GLU A 413 -19.79 -19.58 -5.11
CA GLU A 413 -18.37 -19.40 -5.45
C GLU A 413 -18.12 -19.72 -6.93
N TRP A 414 -17.20 -18.96 -7.54
CA TRP A 414 -16.70 -19.13 -8.90
C TRP A 414 -15.19 -19.30 -8.91
N VAL A 415 -14.67 -20.02 -9.91
CA VAL A 415 -13.23 -20.14 -10.15
C VAL A 415 -12.82 -19.06 -11.14
N PRO A 416 -11.98 -18.09 -10.75
CA PRO A 416 -11.47 -17.12 -11.70
C PRO A 416 -10.53 -17.78 -12.71
N PRO A 417 -10.44 -17.27 -13.97
CA PRO A 417 -9.57 -17.82 -15.02
C PRO A 417 -8.10 -17.44 -14.84
N PHE A 418 -7.70 -17.03 -13.64
CA PHE A 418 -6.34 -16.66 -13.23
C PHE A 418 -6.09 -17.11 -11.79
N ARG A 419 -4.84 -17.03 -11.34
CA ARG A 419 -4.46 -17.46 -10.00
C ARG A 419 -4.24 -16.29 -9.05
N GLY A 420 -4.54 -16.55 -7.77
CA GLY A 420 -4.27 -15.65 -6.68
C GLY A 420 -5.19 -14.41 -6.65
N PRO A 421 -6.53 -14.58 -6.69
CA PRO A 421 -7.45 -13.46 -6.49
C PRO A 421 -7.21 -12.88 -5.10
N ARG A 422 -6.88 -11.56 -5.04
CA ARG A 422 -6.46 -10.95 -3.77
C ARG A 422 -7.49 -9.93 -3.27
N ARG A 423 -7.14 -8.67 -3.01
CA ARG A 423 -8.09 -7.66 -2.54
C ARG A 423 -8.94 -7.13 -3.70
N LEU A 424 -10.18 -7.54 -3.72
CA LEU A 424 -11.18 -7.13 -4.73
C LEU A 424 -11.78 -5.77 -4.40
N HIS A 425 -12.42 -5.16 -5.39
CA HIS A 425 -13.31 -4.02 -5.21
C HIS A 425 -14.57 -4.16 -6.08
N VAL A 426 -15.72 -3.76 -5.54
CA VAL A 426 -17.01 -3.69 -6.25
C VAL A 426 -17.20 -2.28 -6.79
N ALA A 427 -17.19 -2.13 -8.09
CA ALA A 427 -17.40 -0.83 -8.74
C ALA A 427 -18.82 -0.30 -8.54
N PRO A 428 -19.06 1.02 -8.66
CA PRO A 428 -20.40 1.60 -8.56
C PRO A 428 -21.43 1.03 -9.56
N ASP A 429 -20.97 0.49 -10.69
CA ASP A 429 -21.81 -0.19 -11.69
C ASP A 429 -22.14 -1.66 -11.32
N GLY A 430 -21.67 -2.13 -10.18
CA GLY A 430 -21.84 -3.50 -9.68
C GLY A 430 -20.88 -4.52 -10.27
N MET A 431 -19.94 -4.13 -11.13
CA MET A 431 -18.89 -5.02 -11.62
C MET A 431 -17.86 -5.32 -10.52
N ILE A 432 -17.37 -6.55 -10.48
CA ILE A 432 -16.40 -6.97 -9.48
C ILE A 432 -15.00 -6.98 -10.10
N TRP A 433 -14.13 -6.14 -9.59
CA TRP A 433 -12.74 -6.08 -10.02
C TRP A 433 -11.82 -6.84 -9.07
N VAL A 434 -10.96 -7.68 -9.61
CA VAL A 434 -10.16 -8.63 -8.83
C VAL A 434 -8.72 -8.63 -9.34
N PRO A 435 -7.72 -8.32 -8.50
CA PRO A 435 -6.32 -8.48 -8.88
C PRO A 435 -5.93 -9.94 -8.82
N GLY A 436 -5.35 -10.44 -9.92
CA GLY A 436 -4.80 -11.79 -10.03
C GLY A 436 -3.32 -11.81 -9.67
N PHE A 437 -3.01 -11.77 -8.38
CA PHE A 437 -1.67 -11.61 -7.82
C PHE A 437 -0.66 -12.65 -8.35
N GLY A 438 -1.09 -13.92 -8.45
CA GLY A 438 -0.25 -14.99 -8.97
C GLY A 438 -0.03 -14.93 -10.47
N SER A 439 -0.93 -14.29 -11.22
CA SER A 439 -0.92 -14.25 -12.69
C SER A 439 -0.51 -12.90 -13.29
N GLY A 440 -0.37 -11.84 -12.47
CA GLY A 440 -0.04 -10.50 -12.97
C GLY A 440 -1.12 -9.87 -13.85
N VAL A 441 -2.38 -10.10 -13.51
CA VAL A 441 -3.55 -9.62 -14.27
C VAL A 441 -4.52 -8.88 -13.36
N ILE A 442 -5.45 -8.14 -13.94
CA ILE A 442 -6.71 -7.76 -13.29
C ILE A 442 -7.87 -8.41 -14.02
N GLY A 443 -8.85 -8.90 -13.28
CA GLY A 443 -10.08 -9.50 -13.80
C GLY A 443 -11.28 -8.63 -13.46
N ARG A 444 -12.20 -8.47 -14.42
CA ARG A 444 -13.53 -7.91 -14.22
C ARG A 444 -14.56 -9.03 -14.34
N PHE A 445 -15.35 -9.22 -13.32
CA PHE A 445 -16.45 -10.19 -13.30
C PHE A 445 -17.80 -9.47 -13.36
N ASP A 446 -18.67 -9.90 -14.27
CA ASP A 446 -20.05 -9.43 -14.35
C ASP A 446 -20.95 -10.40 -13.56
N PRO A 447 -21.55 -9.98 -12.42
CA PRO A 447 -22.38 -10.86 -11.62
C PRO A 447 -23.72 -11.25 -12.29
N ASN A 448 -24.14 -10.56 -13.35
CA ASN A 448 -25.39 -10.85 -14.06
C ASN A 448 -25.23 -11.94 -15.10
N THR A 449 -24.08 -11.95 -15.80
CA THR A 449 -23.76 -12.95 -16.84
C THR A 449 -22.83 -14.04 -16.34
N GLU A 450 -22.19 -13.82 -15.20
CA GLU A 450 -21.13 -14.67 -14.61
C GLU A 450 -19.89 -14.81 -15.52
N GLU A 451 -19.66 -13.83 -16.37
CA GLU A 451 -18.53 -13.82 -17.30
C GLU A 451 -17.35 -13.00 -16.76
N TRP A 452 -16.15 -13.46 -17.12
CA TRP A 452 -14.92 -12.78 -16.81
C TRP A 452 -14.34 -12.08 -18.04
N LYS A 453 -13.82 -10.87 -17.84
CA LYS A 453 -12.89 -10.23 -18.75
C LYS A 453 -11.55 -10.03 -18.03
N VAL A 454 -10.45 -10.47 -18.64
CA VAL A 454 -9.12 -10.46 -18.01
C VAL A 454 -8.22 -9.51 -18.80
N TYR A 455 -7.50 -8.67 -18.07
CA TYR A 455 -6.57 -7.70 -18.61
C TYR A 455 -5.17 -7.98 -18.02
N PRO A 456 -4.24 -8.55 -18.82
CA PRO A 456 -2.86 -8.72 -18.40
C PRO A 456 -2.20 -7.36 -18.19
N LEU A 457 -1.49 -7.19 -17.06
CA LEU A 457 -0.62 -6.04 -16.90
C LEU A 457 0.54 -6.11 -17.92
N PRO A 458 1.07 -4.98 -18.37
CA PRO A 458 2.34 -4.97 -19.08
C PRO A 458 3.41 -5.75 -18.30
N ASP A 459 4.11 -6.66 -18.95
CA ASP A 459 5.04 -7.61 -18.30
C ASP A 459 4.38 -8.47 -17.19
N SER A 460 3.16 -8.94 -17.45
CA SER A 460 2.33 -9.70 -16.48
C SER A 460 3.08 -10.86 -15.82
N GLU A 461 4.02 -11.46 -16.51
CA GLU A 461 4.83 -12.55 -15.98
C GLU A 461 5.60 -12.17 -14.70
N ASN A 462 5.97 -10.90 -14.55
CA ASN A 462 6.78 -10.40 -13.45
C ASN A 462 6.00 -9.49 -12.49
N GLN A 463 4.76 -9.10 -12.85
CA GLN A 463 3.91 -8.24 -12.03
C GLN A 463 3.18 -9.01 -10.92
N ILE A 464 2.92 -8.30 -9.81
CA ILE A 464 2.21 -8.82 -8.63
C ILE A 464 1.18 -7.79 -8.11
N PRO A 465 0.05 -7.59 -8.80
CA PRO A 465 -0.99 -6.65 -8.36
C PRO A 465 -1.59 -7.12 -7.03
N TYR A 466 -1.54 -6.28 -5.99
CA TYR A 466 -1.97 -6.67 -4.65
C TYR A 466 -3.44 -6.32 -4.38
N ALA A 467 -3.76 -5.04 -4.45
CA ALA A 467 -5.07 -4.48 -4.26
C ALA A 467 -5.41 -3.59 -5.44
N LEU A 468 -6.67 -3.31 -5.60
CA LEU A 468 -7.17 -2.33 -6.55
C LEU A 468 -8.40 -1.63 -5.96
N ASN A 469 -8.69 -0.44 -6.48
CA ASN A 469 -9.92 0.27 -6.20
C ASN A 469 -10.40 0.99 -7.47
N VAL A 470 -11.69 1.19 -7.62
CA VAL A 470 -12.29 1.83 -8.79
C VAL A 470 -12.65 3.26 -8.46
N HIS A 471 -12.06 4.21 -9.17
CA HIS A 471 -12.26 5.63 -8.94
C HIS A 471 -13.75 6.00 -9.14
N PRO A 472 -14.42 6.56 -8.11
CA PRO A 472 -15.88 6.71 -8.11
C PRO A 472 -16.42 7.67 -9.18
N LYS A 473 -15.61 8.64 -9.62
CA LYS A 473 -16.01 9.65 -10.61
C LYS A 473 -15.67 9.26 -12.05
N THR A 474 -14.52 8.57 -12.27
CA THR A 474 -14.03 8.29 -13.64
C THR A 474 -14.20 6.84 -14.07
N GLY A 475 -14.37 5.92 -13.12
CA GLY A 475 -14.40 4.49 -13.38
C GLY A 475 -13.02 3.87 -13.70
N ASP A 476 -11.94 4.63 -13.61
CA ASP A 476 -10.59 4.10 -13.78
C ASP A 476 -10.24 3.18 -12.60
N VAL A 477 -9.54 2.11 -12.90
CA VAL A 477 -9.09 1.14 -11.88
C VAL A 477 -7.68 1.49 -11.44
N TRP A 478 -7.51 1.77 -10.16
CA TRP A 478 -6.20 2.04 -9.57
C TRP A 478 -5.68 0.81 -8.85
N ILE A 479 -4.40 0.47 -9.05
CA ILE A 479 -3.84 -0.82 -8.69
C ILE A 479 -2.52 -0.61 -7.94
N CYS A 480 -2.34 -1.30 -6.83
CA CYS A 480 -1.05 -1.42 -6.15
C CYS A 480 -0.09 -2.28 -6.97
N GLY A 481 0.87 -1.65 -7.65
CA GLY A 481 1.94 -2.32 -8.39
C GLY A 481 3.07 -2.74 -7.48
N THR A 482 2.78 -3.64 -6.58
CA THR A 482 3.55 -3.95 -5.37
C THR A 482 4.97 -4.48 -5.61
N GLY A 483 5.28 -4.91 -6.82
CA GLY A 483 6.61 -5.46 -7.17
C GLY A 483 7.51 -4.50 -7.94
N ASN A 484 7.06 -3.29 -8.29
CA ASN A 484 7.75 -2.42 -9.23
C ASN A 484 7.83 -0.93 -8.84
N ASP A 485 7.49 -0.58 -7.61
CA ASP A 485 7.51 0.79 -7.09
C ASP A 485 6.58 1.76 -7.85
N HIS A 486 5.40 1.28 -8.30
CA HIS A 486 4.40 2.09 -9.00
C HIS A 486 3.01 1.91 -8.39
N ILE A 487 2.21 2.97 -8.47
CA ILE A 487 0.75 2.87 -8.49
C ILE A 487 0.33 2.93 -9.95
N ILE A 488 -0.57 2.03 -10.34
CA ILE A 488 -0.95 1.83 -11.74
C ILE A 488 -2.41 2.24 -11.92
N ARG A 489 -2.67 3.08 -12.92
CA ARG A 489 -4.02 3.44 -13.37
C ARG A 489 -4.35 2.66 -14.63
N PHE A 490 -5.49 2.02 -14.65
CA PHE A 490 -6.05 1.33 -15.82
C PHE A 490 -7.36 1.99 -16.24
N ASN A 491 -7.46 2.38 -17.49
CA ASN A 491 -8.69 2.88 -18.06
C ASN A 491 -9.45 1.73 -18.75
N PRO A 492 -10.63 1.33 -18.25
CA PRO A 492 -11.35 0.17 -18.80
C PRO A 492 -11.99 0.42 -20.17
N VAL A 493 -12.04 1.67 -20.65
CA VAL A 493 -12.57 2.04 -21.96
C VAL A 493 -11.50 1.96 -23.05
N THR A 494 -10.30 2.53 -22.77
CA THR A 494 -9.16 2.50 -23.71
C THR A 494 -8.28 1.28 -23.52
N GLU A 495 -8.43 0.57 -22.42
CA GLU A 495 -7.60 -0.57 -21.97
C GLU A 495 -6.11 -0.19 -21.80
N GLU A 496 -5.83 1.06 -21.52
CA GLU A 496 -4.47 1.57 -21.31
C GLU A 496 -4.08 1.53 -19.83
N PHE A 497 -2.83 1.13 -19.58
CA PHE A 497 -2.19 1.18 -18.27
C PHE A 497 -1.23 2.36 -18.19
N ILE A 498 -1.33 3.15 -17.13
CA ILE A 498 -0.44 4.29 -16.83
C ILE A 498 0.25 4.02 -15.50
N TYR A 499 1.58 4.11 -15.47
CA TYR A 499 2.41 3.80 -14.31
C TYR A 499 2.91 5.08 -13.65
N TYR A 500 2.50 5.33 -12.41
CA TYR A 500 2.95 6.45 -11.59
C TYR A 500 4.08 5.96 -10.67
N PRO A 501 5.35 6.35 -10.93
CA PRO A 501 6.47 5.92 -10.09
C PRO A 501 6.39 6.56 -8.71
N MET A 502 6.75 5.79 -7.69
CA MET A 502 6.75 6.23 -6.31
C MET A 502 8.05 6.98 -5.97
N PRO A 503 8.01 7.99 -5.08
CA PRO A 503 9.20 8.73 -4.67
C PRO A 503 10.23 7.87 -3.94
N SER A 504 9.77 6.91 -3.15
CA SER A 504 10.60 5.92 -2.45
C SER A 504 10.67 4.63 -3.25
N ARG A 505 11.82 3.93 -3.19
CA ARG A 505 12.05 2.63 -3.80
C ARG A 505 11.82 1.51 -2.80
N VAL A 506 11.56 0.30 -3.32
CA VAL A 506 11.27 -0.91 -2.54
C VAL A 506 9.99 -0.74 -1.72
N THR A 507 8.98 -0.19 -2.39
CA THR A 507 7.65 0.01 -1.79
C THR A 507 6.86 -1.30 -1.74
N TYR A 508 5.91 -1.37 -0.82
CA TYR A 508 4.94 -2.46 -0.75
C TYR A 508 3.58 -1.91 -0.32
N THR A 509 2.80 -1.44 -1.29
CA THR A 509 1.48 -0.86 -1.10
C THR A 509 0.41 -1.96 -1.05
N ARG A 510 -0.66 -1.77 -0.24
CA ARG A 510 -1.64 -2.82 0.02
C ARG A 510 -3.10 -2.37 -0.09
N GLU A 511 -3.33 -1.06 -0.10
CA GLU A 511 -4.65 -0.47 -0.17
C GLU A 511 -4.62 0.78 -1.05
N ILE A 512 -5.75 1.13 -1.64
CA ILE A 512 -5.98 2.37 -2.37
C ILE A 512 -7.29 2.96 -1.90
N GLU A 513 -7.23 4.23 -1.46
CA GLU A 513 -8.39 5.03 -1.12
C GLU A 513 -8.45 6.29 -1.98
N PHE A 514 -9.61 6.94 -2.02
CA PHE A 514 -9.82 8.19 -2.73
C PHE A 514 -10.40 9.23 -1.79
N ASP A 515 -9.84 10.44 -1.84
CA ASP A 515 -10.49 11.59 -1.18
C ASP A 515 -11.66 12.15 -2.02
N ASP A 516 -12.38 13.11 -1.46
CA ASP A 516 -13.55 13.73 -2.10
C ASP A 516 -13.19 14.46 -3.41
N GLU A 517 -11.95 14.93 -3.56
CA GLU A 517 -11.42 15.54 -4.78
C GLU A 517 -11.15 14.48 -5.85
N GLY A 518 -10.92 13.24 -5.45
CA GLY A 518 -10.58 12.11 -6.32
C GLY A 518 -9.08 11.88 -6.43
N ASN A 519 -8.30 12.35 -5.48
CA ASN A 519 -6.90 12.00 -5.38
C ASN A 519 -6.74 10.60 -4.80
N VAL A 520 -5.65 9.96 -5.17
CA VAL A 520 -5.35 8.59 -4.77
C VAL A 520 -4.50 8.59 -3.49
N TRP A 521 -4.91 7.80 -2.52
CA TRP A 521 -4.19 7.60 -1.28
C TRP A 521 -3.78 6.15 -1.09
N THR A 522 -2.60 5.93 -0.58
CA THR A 522 -2.07 4.60 -0.23
C THR A 522 -1.03 4.73 0.88
N CYS A 523 -0.61 3.60 1.44
CA CYS A 523 0.53 3.59 2.33
C CYS A 523 1.58 2.56 1.91
N ASN A 524 2.85 2.87 2.21
CA ASN A 524 3.97 1.97 2.04
C ASN A 524 4.26 1.25 3.34
N SER A 525 4.11 -0.06 3.33
CA SER A 525 4.21 -0.88 4.55
C SER A 525 5.63 -1.05 5.09
N ASN A 526 6.67 -0.69 4.34
CA ASN A 526 8.07 -0.79 4.78
C ASN A 526 8.44 -2.17 5.37
N VAL A 527 8.07 -3.25 4.69
CA VAL A 527 8.41 -4.62 5.10
C VAL A 527 9.30 -5.26 4.04
N PRO A 528 10.40 -5.87 4.41
CA PRO A 528 11.04 -5.90 5.73
C PRO A 528 11.69 -4.55 6.08
N ILE A 529 11.49 -4.12 7.29
CA ILE A 529 11.78 -2.77 7.81
C ILE A 529 13.19 -2.24 7.51
N ARG A 530 14.18 -3.11 7.43
CA ARG A 530 15.59 -2.71 7.20
C ARG A 530 15.97 -2.61 5.72
N HIS A 531 15.10 -3.02 4.82
CA HIS A 531 15.44 -3.20 3.41
C HIS A 531 14.64 -2.28 2.47
N ALA A 532 13.61 -1.60 2.96
CA ALA A 532 12.97 -0.52 2.23
C ALA A 532 13.88 0.71 2.20
N GLU A 533 13.84 1.47 1.12
CA GLU A 533 14.56 2.74 1.05
C GLU A 533 14.11 3.65 2.20
N ARG A 534 15.07 4.31 2.88
CA ARG A 534 14.87 5.11 4.10
C ARG A 534 14.42 4.34 5.34
N GLY A 535 13.96 3.10 5.21
CA GLY A 535 13.58 2.23 6.34
C GLY A 535 12.39 2.75 7.16
N ILE A 536 11.46 3.48 6.56
CA ILE A 536 10.30 4.05 7.23
C ILE A 536 9.03 3.83 6.40
N GLY A 537 7.90 3.59 7.07
CA GLY A 537 6.59 3.54 6.44
C GLY A 537 6.13 4.95 6.04
N ALA A 538 5.27 5.05 5.04
CA ALA A 538 4.79 6.33 4.56
C ALA A 538 3.31 6.28 4.14
N VAL A 539 2.61 7.39 4.33
CA VAL A 539 1.36 7.71 3.64
C VAL A 539 1.70 8.45 2.36
N ILE A 540 0.99 8.16 1.29
CA ILE A 540 1.26 8.69 -0.04
C ILE A 540 -0.05 9.18 -0.65
N LYS A 541 -0.04 10.43 -1.14
CA LYS A 541 -1.11 11.04 -1.93
C LYS A 541 -0.63 11.29 -3.34
N ILE A 542 -1.43 10.93 -4.34
CA ILE A 542 -1.19 11.20 -5.75
C ILE A 542 -2.31 12.10 -6.27
N GLU A 543 -1.97 13.34 -6.58
CA GLU A 543 -2.79 14.30 -7.31
C GLU A 543 -2.43 14.13 -8.79
N TRP A 544 -3.39 13.71 -9.63
CA TRP A 544 -3.10 13.19 -10.97
C TRP A 544 -3.88 13.86 -12.10
N GLN A 545 -4.77 14.82 -11.76
CA GLN A 545 -5.66 15.53 -12.69
C GLN A 545 -5.06 16.84 -13.18
#